data_3600731c6d29f6ca4df3871983088e97
#
_entry.id   3600731c6d29f6ca4df3871983088e97
#
_cell.length_a   1.000
_cell.length_b   1.000
_cell.length_c   1.000
_cell.angle_alpha   90.00
_cell.angle_beta   90.00
_cell.angle_gamma   90.00
#
_symmetry.space_group_name_H-M   'P 1'
#
loop_
_entity.id
_entity.type
_entity.pdbx_description
1 polymer ?
#
loop_
_entity_poly.entity_id
_entity_poly.type
_entity_poly.pdbx_seq_one_letter_code
_entity_poly.pdbx_strand_id
1 'polypeptide(L)'
;MRITAMLAATTAVFACGLLAVPAQATEGYFMPGYSAPQKALAGTGIANPEDAMTLALNPAGLVSVSEELEVGVSLFSPWRKYTATGPGFVAPGGMTSGTVESRNNYFLVPGVAYSHPIDANSSWGIAMYGNGGMNTDYPAAANASCPSGYSGVFCGGKTGVNLNQMFISAGYAFKSGNLSLGVAPTFVLQMFSANGLGLFGMYGLSSDPANLSDNGISYSYGGGIKAGAIWSVTPNLRLAVSGSTPMWMTKFSKYKGLFAGGGAFDIPATVTAGVAFDATPDVTLMVDYKHIFYGGVESVSNPMTNPDFFGSDDGPGFGWHDVDVISAGVAWKLTTEFTLRAGYAHNNNPIDADDVTINIMAPGVVTDHFSAGFSHKLTEHSTIDFAALYVPEHSVSGIEVTPFGANPNRTISLSMSQMDFTIGYRYQF
;
A
#
# COMPACT_ATOMS: atom_id res chain seq x y z
N MET A 1 -22.06 -31.01 2.86
CA MET A 1 -21.49 -29.88 3.60
C MET A 1 -20.23 -29.28 2.96
N ARG A 2 -19.22 -30.07 2.53
CA ARG A 2 -17.97 -29.52 1.92
C ARG A 2 -18.17 -28.77 0.59
N ILE A 3 -19.05 -29.23 -0.30
CA ILE A 3 -19.35 -28.58 -1.59
C ILE A 3 -20.07 -27.24 -1.41
N THR A 4 -20.96 -27.15 -0.41
CA THR A 4 -21.70 -25.91 -0.08
C THR A 4 -20.78 -24.86 0.53
N ALA A 5 -19.76 -25.23 1.31
CA ALA A 5 -18.75 -24.32 1.85
C ALA A 5 -17.81 -23.80 0.76
N MET A 6 -17.41 -24.64 -0.20
CA MET A 6 -16.63 -24.21 -1.38
C MET A 6 -17.40 -23.23 -2.27
N LEU A 7 -18.69 -23.50 -2.52
CA LEU A 7 -19.55 -22.56 -3.28
C LEU A 7 -19.76 -21.24 -2.52
N ALA A 8 -19.88 -21.28 -1.20
CA ALA A 8 -20.02 -20.06 -0.37
C ALA A 8 -18.71 -19.24 -0.37
N ALA A 9 -17.55 -19.91 -0.30
CA ALA A 9 -16.25 -19.24 -0.39
C ALA A 9 -16.03 -18.60 -1.78
N THR A 10 -16.38 -19.31 -2.87
CA THR A 10 -16.28 -18.78 -4.23
C THR A 10 -17.24 -17.60 -4.44
N THR A 11 -18.43 -17.64 -3.86
CA THR A 11 -19.42 -16.55 -3.97
C THR A 11 -19.00 -15.34 -3.12
N ALA A 12 -18.37 -15.54 -1.97
CA ALA A 12 -17.83 -14.46 -1.12
C ALA A 12 -16.65 -13.75 -1.81
N VAL A 13 -15.75 -14.49 -2.48
CA VAL A 13 -14.64 -13.95 -3.27
C VAL A 13 -15.17 -13.08 -4.42
N PHE A 14 -16.23 -13.52 -5.13
CA PHE A 14 -16.85 -12.73 -6.21
C PHE A 14 -17.66 -11.53 -5.70
N ALA A 15 -18.30 -11.62 -4.56
CA ALA A 15 -19.11 -10.52 -4.01
C ALA A 15 -18.24 -9.38 -3.43
N CYS A 16 -17.09 -9.69 -2.82
CA CYS A 16 -16.13 -8.67 -2.35
C CYS A 16 -15.46 -7.90 -3.51
N GLY A 17 -15.28 -8.52 -4.67
CA GLY A 17 -14.64 -7.87 -5.83
C GLY A 17 -15.42 -6.72 -6.48
N LEU A 18 -16.68 -6.49 -6.08
CA LEU A 18 -17.52 -5.42 -6.64
C LEU A 18 -17.56 -4.15 -5.79
N LEU A 19 -16.96 -4.15 -4.60
CA LEU A 19 -16.82 -2.94 -3.79
C LEU A 19 -15.57 -2.20 -4.25
N ALA A 20 -15.74 -1.01 -4.81
CA ALA A 20 -14.64 -0.09 -5.10
C ALA A 20 -13.90 0.21 -3.79
N VAL A 21 -12.73 -0.40 -3.60
CA VAL A 21 -11.91 -0.27 -2.40
C VAL A 21 -11.01 0.94 -2.57
N PRO A 22 -11.14 1.97 -1.75
CA PRO A 22 -10.25 3.13 -1.80
C PRO A 22 -8.88 2.84 -1.18
N ALA A 23 -7.90 3.60 -1.62
CA ALA A 23 -6.47 3.49 -1.45
C ALA A 23 -5.94 3.66 -0.01
N GLN A 24 -4.89 2.94 0.31
CA GLN A 24 -4.11 3.04 1.55
C GLN A 24 -2.65 3.36 1.24
N ALA A 25 -1.99 4.16 2.07
CA ALA A 25 -0.57 4.49 1.96
C ALA A 25 0.06 4.47 3.36
N THR A 26 1.09 3.66 3.57
CA THR A 26 1.84 3.58 4.83
C THR A 26 3.34 3.47 4.60
N GLU A 27 3.82 2.53 3.82
CA GLU A 27 5.20 2.38 3.38
C GLU A 27 5.31 2.89 1.94
N GLY A 28 5.29 4.24 1.77
CA GLY A 28 4.90 4.85 0.50
C GLY A 28 3.42 4.61 0.25
N TYR A 29 3.06 3.80 -0.75
CA TYR A 29 1.67 3.39 -0.97
C TYR A 29 1.39 1.89 -0.70
N PHE A 30 2.32 1.16 -0.08
CA PHE A 30 2.14 -0.22 0.34
C PHE A 30 1.58 -0.30 1.76
N MET A 31 0.80 -1.37 2.03
CA MET A 31 0.34 -1.68 3.38
C MET A 31 1.39 -2.46 4.17
N PRO A 32 1.50 -2.25 5.50
CA PRO A 32 2.41 -3.03 6.33
C PRO A 32 2.00 -4.50 6.47
N GLY A 33 0.69 -4.80 6.43
CA GLY A 33 0.16 -6.16 6.54
C GLY A 33 -1.25 -6.27 5.98
N TYR A 34 -1.74 -7.48 5.76
CA TYR A 34 -2.97 -7.77 5.03
C TYR A 34 -4.06 -8.48 5.85
N SER A 35 -3.70 -9.03 7.02
CA SER A 35 -4.61 -9.58 8.03
C SER A 35 -4.52 -8.81 9.35
N ALA A 36 -5.47 -9.04 10.27
CA ALA A 36 -5.41 -8.42 11.58
C ALA A 36 -4.18 -8.88 12.39
N PRO A 37 -3.78 -10.17 12.46
CA PRO A 37 -2.53 -10.59 13.09
C PRO A 37 -1.29 -9.89 12.49
N GLN A 38 -1.18 -9.79 11.17
CA GLN A 38 -0.06 -9.15 10.50
C GLN A 38 -0.01 -7.64 10.80
N LYS A 39 -1.15 -6.94 10.78
CA LYS A 39 -1.22 -5.52 11.12
C LYS A 39 -0.95 -5.25 12.60
N ALA A 40 -1.35 -6.15 13.50
CA ALA A 40 -1.03 -6.06 14.92
C ALA A 40 0.48 -6.15 15.21
N LEU A 41 1.25 -6.68 14.26
CA LEU A 41 2.71 -6.79 14.28
C LEU A 41 3.40 -5.72 13.41
N ALA A 42 2.68 -4.68 12.96
CA ALA A 42 3.18 -3.67 12.03
C ALA A 42 3.81 -4.28 10.75
N GLY A 43 3.25 -5.38 10.26
CA GLY A 43 3.72 -6.09 9.07
C GLY A 43 4.88 -7.05 9.27
N THR A 44 5.41 -7.16 10.49
CA THR A 44 6.47 -8.11 10.85
C THR A 44 5.93 -9.54 10.87
N GLY A 45 6.76 -10.53 10.57
CA GLY A 45 6.44 -11.94 10.79
C GLY A 45 6.53 -12.83 9.56
N ILE A 46 7.34 -12.46 8.55
CA ILE A 46 7.53 -13.33 7.37
C ILE A 46 8.13 -14.70 7.72
N ALA A 47 8.78 -14.82 8.89
CA ALA A 47 9.31 -16.07 9.44
C ALA A 47 8.34 -16.75 10.43
N ASN A 48 7.17 -16.16 10.71
CA ASN A 48 6.19 -16.66 11.68
C ASN A 48 4.77 -16.66 11.08
N PRO A 49 4.45 -17.56 10.15
CA PRO A 49 3.13 -17.65 9.54
C PRO A 49 2.07 -18.02 10.57
N GLU A 50 0.99 -17.22 10.68
CA GLU A 50 -0.07 -17.40 11.69
C GLU A 50 -1.44 -17.67 11.12
N ASP A 51 -1.67 -17.31 9.86
CA ASP A 51 -2.98 -17.34 9.18
C ASP A 51 -2.85 -17.60 7.68
N ALA A 52 -3.99 -17.83 7.00
CA ALA A 52 -4.00 -18.10 5.56
C ALA A 52 -3.51 -16.90 4.72
N MET A 53 -3.59 -15.67 5.25
CA MET A 53 -3.08 -14.47 4.59
C MET A 53 -1.54 -14.40 4.56
N THR A 54 -0.83 -15.35 5.22
CA THR A 54 0.63 -15.52 5.06
C THR A 54 1.04 -15.62 3.59
N LEU A 55 0.15 -16.10 2.72
CA LEU A 55 0.35 -16.12 1.27
C LEU A 55 0.71 -14.73 0.70
N ALA A 56 0.17 -13.66 1.28
CA ALA A 56 0.45 -12.30 0.87
C ALA A 56 1.81 -11.78 1.36
N LEU A 57 2.33 -12.26 2.50
CA LEU A 57 3.66 -11.89 3.02
C LEU A 57 4.76 -12.84 2.52
N ASN A 58 4.60 -14.14 2.77
CA ASN A 58 5.56 -15.20 2.43
C ASN A 58 4.83 -16.49 2.06
N PRO A 59 4.75 -16.86 0.77
CA PRO A 59 4.04 -18.06 0.33
C PRO A 59 4.54 -19.35 0.99
N ALA A 60 5.81 -19.41 1.41
CA ALA A 60 6.37 -20.57 2.09
C ALA A 60 5.67 -20.88 3.43
N GLY A 61 4.98 -19.89 4.01
CA GLY A 61 4.23 -20.04 5.26
C GLY A 61 3.01 -20.98 5.15
N LEU A 62 2.45 -21.16 3.98
CA LEU A 62 1.24 -21.97 3.79
C LEU A 62 1.35 -23.41 4.34
N VAL A 63 2.54 -24.02 4.34
CA VAL A 63 2.73 -25.39 4.87
C VAL A 63 2.64 -25.44 6.40
N SER A 64 2.62 -24.29 7.08
CA SER A 64 2.52 -24.18 8.53
C SER A 64 1.12 -23.78 8.99
N VAL A 65 0.21 -23.51 8.07
CA VAL A 65 -1.18 -23.11 8.33
C VAL A 65 -2.10 -24.32 8.08
N SER A 66 -3.06 -24.52 8.98
CA SER A 66 -4.11 -25.54 8.84
C SER A 66 -5.06 -25.21 7.68
N GLU A 67 -6.00 -26.12 7.38
CA GLU A 67 -7.11 -25.79 6.50
C GLU A 67 -7.95 -24.68 7.13
N GLU A 68 -7.91 -23.49 6.54
CA GLU A 68 -8.48 -22.29 7.13
C GLU A 68 -9.10 -21.39 6.06
N LEU A 69 -10.26 -20.83 6.38
CA LEU A 69 -10.85 -19.69 5.68
C LEU A 69 -10.72 -18.47 6.58
N GLU A 70 -10.10 -17.43 6.06
CA GLU A 70 -9.96 -16.13 6.71
C GLU A 70 -10.72 -15.06 5.93
N VAL A 71 -11.44 -14.21 6.65
CA VAL A 71 -12.08 -13.00 6.12
C VAL A 71 -11.80 -11.83 7.05
N GLY A 72 -11.51 -10.68 6.49
CA GLY A 72 -11.21 -9.48 7.26
C GLY A 72 -11.63 -8.21 6.57
N VAL A 73 -11.74 -7.14 7.34
CA VAL A 73 -11.95 -5.79 6.84
C VAL A 73 -11.19 -4.80 7.71
N SER A 74 -10.53 -3.85 7.05
CA SER A 74 -9.89 -2.71 7.68
C SER A 74 -10.69 -1.44 7.43
N LEU A 75 -10.80 -0.61 8.47
CA LEU A 75 -11.15 0.79 8.36
C LEU A 75 -9.86 1.60 8.43
N PHE A 76 -9.35 1.99 7.27
CA PHE A 76 -8.17 2.84 7.15
C PHE A 76 -8.57 4.30 7.11
N SER A 77 -7.89 5.13 7.89
CA SER A 77 -8.19 6.56 8.05
C SER A 77 -6.92 7.40 8.00
N PRO A 78 -6.51 7.90 6.81
CA PRO A 78 -5.42 8.84 6.66
C PRO A 78 -5.93 10.28 6.71
N TRP A 79 -5.19 11.16 7.41
CA TRP A 79 -5.38 12.62 7.40
C TRP A 79 -4.21 13.27 6.67
N ARG A 80 -4.52 13.98 5.60
CA ARG A 80 -3.52 14.56 4.69
C ARG A 80 -3.82 16.05 4.51
N LYS A 81 -2.78 16.87 4.61
CA LYS A 81 -2.86 18.32 4.37
C LYS A 81 -1.56 18.80 3.76
N TYR A 82 -1.64 19.92 3.07
CA TYR A 82 -0.48 20.73 2.78
C TYR A 82 -0.64 22.12 3.34
N THR A 83 0.48 22.78 3.63
CA THR A 83 0.54 24.19 4.03
C THR A 83 1.50 24.91 3.09
N ALA A 84 1.04 25.99 2.47
CA ALA A 84 1.85 26.84 1.61
C ALA A 84 2.03 28.23 2.24
N THR A 85 3.27 28.66 2.46
CA THR A 85 3.62 29.94 3.06
C THR A 85 4.52 30.77 2.13
N GLY A 86 4.45 32.07 2.25
CA GLY A 86 5.18 33.01 1.37
C GLY A 86 4.39 33.41 0.12
N PRO A 87 4.93 34.33 -0.69
CA PRO A 87 4.28 34.83 -1.91
C PRO A 87 4.22 33.73 -2.97
N GLY A 88 3.02 33.49 -3.51
CA GLY A 88 2.81 32.53 -4.60
C GLY A 88 3.48 32.95 -5.89
N PHE A 89 3.62 31.99 -6.82
CA PHE A 89 4.03 32.30 -8.19
C PHE A 89 3.01 33.27 -8.82
N VAL A 90 3.50 34.25 -9.56
CA VAL A 90 2.65 35.14 -10.36
C VAL A 90 2.14 34.45 -11.63
N ALA A 91 2.81 33.36 -12.02
CA ALA A 91 2.43 32.52 -13.16
C ALA A 91 1.36 31.49 -12.78
N PRO A 92 0.55 31.02 -13.77
CA PRO A 92 -0.43 29.97 -13.54
C PRO A 92 0.21 28.69 -12.94
N GLY A 93 -0.41 28.11 -11.93
CA GLY A 93 0.04 26.87 -11.31
C GLY A 93 0.62 27.00 -9.91
N GLY A 94 0.76 28.21 -9.36
CA GLY A 94 1.18 28.40 -7.96
C GLY A 94 0.12 27.88 -6.97
N MET A 95 0.59 27.36 -5.81
CA MET A 95 -0.29 26.77 -4.82
C MET A 95 -1.20 27.76 -4.10
N THR A 96 -2.35 27.30 -3.64
CA THR A 96 -3.20 28.04 -2.68
C THR A 96 -2.42 28.31 -1.41
N SER A 97 -2.34 29.58 -0.96
CA SER A 97 -1.71 29.94 0.31
C SER A 97 -2.52 29.44 1.51
N GLY A 98 -1.82 29.13 2.60
CA GLY A 98 -2.42 28.62 3.84
C GLY A 98 -2.45 27.08 3.86
N THR A 99 -3.22 26.54 4.79
CA THR A 99 -3.39 25.08 4.96
C THR A 99 -4.64 24.61 4.25
N VAL A 100 -4.52 23.54 3.46
CA VAL A 100 -5.63 22.88 2.79
C VAL A 100 -5.61 21.39 3.12
N GLU A 101 -6.75 20.89 3.59
CA GLU A 101 -6.92 19.50 3.99
C GLU A 101 -7.63 18.68 2.90
N SER A 102 -7.19 17.43 2.73
CA SER A 102 -7.89 16.44 1.93
C SER A 102 -9.14 15.97 2.66
N ARG A 103 -10.26 15.83 1.94
CA ARG A 103 -11.59 15.57 2.53
C ARG A 103 -11.94 14.09 2.64
N ASN A 104 -11.30 13.22 1.87
CA ASN A 104 -11.63 11.80 1.83
C ASN A 104 -10.71 11.03 2.79
N ASN A 105 -11.20 10.73 4.01
CA ASN A 105 -10.37 10.22 5.09
C ASN A 105 -10.77 8.82 5.60
N TYR A 106 -11.75 8.13 5.00
CA TYR A 106 -12.21 6.83 5.49
C TYR A 106 -12.33 5.83 4.36
N PHE A 107 -11.68 4.68 4.53
CA PHE A 107 -11.59 3.65 3.51
C PHE A 107 -11.79 2.27 4.12
N LEU A 108 -12.65 1.46 3.51
CA LEU A 108 -12.83 0.06 3.88
C LEU A 108 -12.00 -0.81 2.95
N VAL A 109 -11.17 -1.70 3.50
CA VAL A 109 -10.32 -2.62 2.74
C VAL A 109 -10.61 -4.05 3.16
N PRO A 110 -11.34 -4.80 2.33
CA PRO A 110 -11.60 -6.21 2.58
C PRO A 110 -10.38 -7.06 2.22
N GLY A 111 -10.28 -8.21 2.90
CA GLY A 111 -9.35 -9.27 2.59
C GLY A 111 -10.00 -10.63 2.80
N VAL A 112 -9.63 -11.61 1.99
CA VAL A 112 -10.05 -13.00 2.15
C VAL A 112 -8.90 -13.91 1.75
N ALA A 113 -8.67 -14.97 2.53
CA ALA A 113 -7.69 -16.01 2.19
C ALA A 113 -8.24 -17.39 2.55
N TYR A 114 -7.75 -18.38 1.81
CA TYR A 114 -8.02 -19.77 2.08
C TYR A 114 -6.72 -20.57 1.93
N SER A 115 -6.44 -21.42 2.89
CA SER A 115 -5.34 -22.38 2.86
C SER A 115 -5.86 -23.80 2.94
N HIS A 116 -5.22 -24.72 2.21
CA HIS A 116 -5.58 -26.13 2.21
C HIS A 116 -4.31 -27.00 2.19
N PRO A 117 -4.01 -27.72 3.28
CA PRO A 117 -2.98 -28.74 3.30
C PRO A 117 -3.34 -29.89 2.36
N ILE A 118 -2.43 -30.25 1.44
CA ILE A 118 -2.57 -31.41 0.55
C ILE A 118 -2.12 -32.66 1.31
N ASP A 119 -1.00 -32.53 1.99
CA ASP A 119 -0.39 -33.55 2.84
C ASP A 119 0.44 -32.90 3.97
N ALA A 120 1.21 -33.67 4.72
CA ALA A 120 2.03 -33.18 5.83
C ALA A 120 3.15 -32.20 5.41
N ASN A 121 3.47 -32.14 4.12
CA ASN A 121 4.61 -31.38 3.59
C ASN A 121 4.23 -30.41 2.49
N SER A 122 2.99 -30.35 2.05
CA SER A 122 2.57 -29.47 0.96
C SER A 122 1.19 -28.87 1.20
N SER A 123 1.04 -27.61 0.77
CA SER A 123 -0.19 -26.83 0.89
C SER A 123 -0.39 -25.95 -0.34
N TRP A 124 -1.63 -25.62 -0.65
CA TRP A 124 -1.98 -24.56 -1.57
C TRP A 124 -2.91 -23.55 -0.91
N GLY A 125 -3.01 -22.39 -1.47
CA GLY A 125 -3.91 -21.35 -0.98
C GLY A 125 -4.24 -20.32 -2.04
N ILE A 126 -5.26 -19.53 -1.74
CA ILE A 126 -5.65 -18.38 -2.52
C ILE A 126 -5.93 -17.21 -1.57
N ALA A 127 -5.49 -16.01 -1.94
CA ALA A 127 -5.76 -14.80 -1.18
C ALA A 127 -6.16 -13.65 -2.11
N MET A 128 -7.12 -12.84 -1.67
CA MET A 128 -7.49 -11.57 -2.29
C MET A 128 -7.36 -10.47 -1.24
N TYR A 129 -6.60 -9.44 -1.55
CA TYR A 129 -6.29 -8.35 -0.61
C TYR A 129 -6.00 -7.05 -1.33
N GLY A 130 -6.21 -5.92 -0.63
CA GLY A 130 -5.72 -4.62 -1.07
C GLY A 130 -4.23 -4.51 -0.79
N ASN A 131 -3.41 -4.24 -1.80
CA ASN A 131 -1.97 -4.06 -1.59
C ASN A 131 -1.63 -2.66 -1.10
N GLY A 132 -2.37 -1.66 -1.58
CA GLY A 132 -2.14 -0.26 -1.27
C GLY A 132 -2.81 0.67 -2.26
N GLY A 133 -2.41 1.93 -2.23
CA GLY A 133 -2.87 2.94 -3.15
C GLY A 133 -2.60 4.36 -2.68
N MET A 134 -3.11 5.33 -3.43
CA MET A 134 -2.98 6.76 -3.15
C MET A 134 -4.35 7.41 -3.26
N ASN A 135 -4.68 8.28 -2.30
CA ASN A 135 -5.90 9.06 -2.38
C ASN A 135 -5.72 10.44 -1.78
N THR A 136 -6.13 11.47 -2.51
CA THR A 136 -6.34 12.83 -2.04
C THR A 136 -7.58 13.43 -2.68
N ASP A 137 -8.20 14.37 -1.98
CA ASP A 137 -9.39 15.09 -2.42
C ASP A 137 -9.39 16.51 -1.85
N TYR A 138 -8.68 17.41 -2.51
CA TYR A 138 -8.64 18.83 -2.12
C TYR A 138 -9.77 19.60 -2.78
N PRO A 139 -10.42 20.53 -2.02
CA PRO A 139 -11.49 21.35 -2.56
C PRO A 139 -10.98 22.35 -3.60
N ALA A 140 -11.90 22.82 -4.44
CA ALA A 140 -11.67 23.95 -5.33
C ALA A 140 -11.64 25.27 -4.56
N ALA A 141 -10.65 25.43 -3.67
CA ALA A 141 -10.48 26.64 -2.88
C ALA A 141 -10.02 27.82 -3.76
N ALA A 142 -10.35 29.05 -3.33
CA ALA A 142 -9.88 30.26 -4.00
C ALA A 142 -8.35 30.28 -3.99
N ASN A 143 -7.74 30.56 -5.14
CA ASN A 143 -6.30 30.60 -5.31
C ASN A 143 -5.92 31.84 -6.12
N ALA A 144 -5.28 32.79 -5.46
CA ALA A 144 -4.89 34.08 -6.06
C ALA A 144 -3.81 33.95 -7.16
N SER A 145 -3.11 32.81 -7.23
CA SER A 145 -2.15 32.50 -8.30
C SER A 145 -2.82 31.97 -9.57
N CYS A 146 -4.13 31.68 -9.52
CA CYS A 146 -4.85 31.20 -10.69
C CYS A 146 -5.31 32.33 -11.59
N PRO A 147 -5.42 32.08 -12.91
CA PRO A 147 -6.11 32.99 -13.82
C PRO A 147 -7.55 33.26 -13.36
N SER A 148 -8.13 34.38 -13.78
CA SER A 148 -9.52 34.73 -13.45
C SER A 148 -10.49 33.62 -13.89
N GLY A 149 -11.35 33.18 -12.97
CA GLY A 149 -12.30 32.10 -13.19
C GLY A 149 -11.79 30.70 -12.87
N TYR A 150 -10.52 30.54 -12.49
CA TYR A 150 -9.90 29.28 -12.08
C TYR A 150 -9.70 29.26 -10.56
N SER A 151 -9.62 28.04 -9.98
CA SER A 151 -9.48 27.83 -8.53
C SER A 151 -8.84 26.48 -8.24
N GLY A 152 -8.61 26.17 -6.96
CA GLY A 152 -8.05 24.89 -6.52
C GLY A 152 -6.53 24.89 -6.48
N VAL A 153 -5.96 23.74 -6.11
CA VAL A 153 -4.52 23.57 -5.84
C VAL A 153 -3.69 23.94 -7.06
N PHE A 154 -3.98 23.38 -8.21
CA PHE A 154 -3.29 23.61 -9.48
C PHE A 154 -4.18 24.36 -10.50
N CYS A 155 -5.07 25.20 -10.03
CA CYS A 155 -6.00 25.98 -10.85
C CYS A 155 -6.96 25.16 -11.73
N GLY A 156 -7.03 23.87 -11.55
CA GLY A 156 -7.93 22.97 -12.28
C GLY A 156 -9.23 22.62 -11.52
N GLY A 157 -9.56 23.40 -10.48
CA GLY A 157 -10.73 23.12 -9.63
C GLY A 157 -10.42 22.14 -8.50
N LYS A 158 -11.33 21.20 -8.23
CA LYS A 158 -11.11 20.12 -7.28
C LYS A 158 -9.89 19.29 -7.72
N THR A 159 -8.95 19.04 -6.80
CA THR A 159 -7.68 18.41 -7.14
C THR A 159 -7.45 17.15 -6.31
N GLY A 160 -6.98 16.10 -6.93
CA GLY A 160 -6.61 14.87 -6.22
C GLY A 160 -6.45 13.67 -7.12
N VAL A 161 -6.01 12.58 -6.53
CA VAL A 161 -5.88 11.26 -7.17
C VAL A 161 -6.63 10.20 -6.37
N ASN A 162 -6.96 9.12 -7.04
CA ASN A 162 -7.52 7.93 -6.41
C ASN A 162 -6.96 6.69 -7.12
N LEU A 163 -5.98 6.03 -6.50
CA LEU A 163 -5.38 4.77 -6.93
C LEU A 163 -5.81 3.67 -5.98
N ASN A 164 -6.29 2.57 -6.52
CA ASN A 164 -6.64 1.36 -5.77
C ASN A 164 -6.00 0.15 -6.42
N GLN A 165 -5.43 -0.73 -5.61
CA GLN A 165 -4.75 -1.95 -6.06
C GLN A 165 -5.32 -3.16 -5.35
N MET A 166 -5.92 -4.09 -6.10
CA MET A 166 -6.42 -5.37 -5.62
C MET A 166 -5.55 -6.50 -6.16
N PHE A 167 -5.02 -7.31 -5.27
CA PHE A 167 -4.19 -8.48 -5.58
C PHE A 167 -4.99 -9.75 -5.37
N ILE A 168 -4.83 -10.70 -6.30
CA ILE A 168 -5.34 -12.06 -6.20
C ILE A 168 -4.15 -13.00 -6.40
N SER A 169 -3.73 -13.65 -5.33
CA SER A 169 -2.59 -14.57 -5.33
C SER A 169 -3.07 -16.01 -5.17
N ALA A 170 -2.56 -16.90 -6.02
CA ALA A 170 -2.74 -18.35 -5.85
C ALA A 170 -1.37 -18.96 -5.57
N GLY A 171 -1.21 -19.65 -4.44
CA GLY A 171 0.09 -20.11 -3.99
C GLY A 171 0.16 -21.63 -3.77
N TYR A 172 1.37 -22.12 -3.92
CA TYR A 172 1.76 -23.47 -3.54
C TYR A 172 3.03 -23.43 -2.71
N ALA A 173 3.06 -24.21 -1.63
CA ALA A 173 4.23 -24.33 -0.78
C ALA A 173 4.51 -25.79 -0.46
N PHE A 174 5.80 -26.07 -0.25
CA PHE A 174 6.23 -27.39 0.20
C PHE A 174 7.36 -27.29 1.22
N LYS A 175 7.46 -28.29 2.09
CA LYS A 175 8.47 -28.41 3.14
C LYS A 175 9.34 -29.64 2.89
N SER A 176 10.65 -29.47 2.99
CA SER A 176 11.64 -30.56 2.95
C SER A 176 12.58 -30.43 4.14
N GLY A 177 12.43 -31.32 5.12
CA GLY A 177 13.15 -31.21 6.38
C GLY A 177 12.82 -29.90 7.11
N ASN A 178 13.82 -29.06 7.33
CA ASN A 178 13.69 -27.78 8.04
C ASN A 178 13.46 -26.58 7.11
N LEU A 179 13.37 -26.80 5.78
CA LEU A 179 13.18 -25.74 4.78
C LEU A 179 11.79 -25.84 4.19
N SER A 180 11.05 -24.73 4.23
CA SER A 180 9.80 -24.51 3.52
C SER A 180 10.04 -23.57 2.35
N LEU A 181 9.50 -23.86 1.17
CA LEU A 181 9.56 -23.02 -0.02
C LEU A 181 8.15 -22.79 -0.54
N GLY A 182 7.91 -21.62 -1.09
CA GLY A 182 6.60 -21.28 -1.65
C GLY A 182 6.70 -20.33 -2.83
N VAL A 183 5.71 -20.41 -3.72
CA VAL A 183 5.57 -19.53 -4.88
C VAL A 183 4.10 -19.18 -5.07
N ALA A 184 3.82 -17.96 -5.49
CA ALA A 184 2.47 -17.46 -5.73
C ALA A 184 2.44 -16.55 -6.96
N PRO A 185 2.02 -17.05 -8.14
CA PRO A 185 1.56 -16.16 -9.20
C PRO A 185 0.43 -15.27 -8.66
N THR A 186 0.52 -13.98 -9.01
CA THR A 186 -0.38 -12.94 -8.53
C THR A 186 -0.93 -12.16 -9.70
N PHE A 187 -2.25 -12.09 -9.81
CA PHE A 187 -2.99 -11.20 -10.70
C PHE A 187 -3.32 -9.92 -9.96
N VAL A 188 -3.25 -8.78 -10.66
CA VAL A 188 -3.52 -7.46 -10.09
C VAL A 188 -4.53 -6.71 -10.95
N LEU A 189 -5.48 -6.07 -10.28
CA LEU A 189 -6.36 -5.06 -10.85
C LEU A 189 -6.06 -3.72 -10.20
N GLN A 190 -5.80 -2.70 -11.02
CA GLN A 190 -5.68 -1.31 -10.58
C GLN A 190 -6.83 -0.46 -11.12
N MET A 191 -7.29 0.48 -10.29
CA MET A 191 -8.23 1.54 -10.68
C MET A 191 -7.58 2.88 -10.34
N PHE A 192 -7.59 3.81 -11.30
CA PHE A 192 -7.00 5.14 -11.12
C PHE A 192 -7.90 6.24 -11.66
N SER A 193 -7.94 7.37 -10.95
CA SER A 193 -8.44 8.64 -11.46
C SER A 193 -7.63 9.81 -10.90
N ALA A 194 -7.50 10.88 -11.69
CA ALA A 194 -6.91 12.15 -11.31
C ALA A 194 -7.80 13.31 -11.74
N ASN A 195 -7.84 14.35 -10.92
CA ASN A 195 -8.62 15.56 -11.18
C ASN A 195 -7.79 16.81 -10.92
N GLY A 196 -8.14 17.92 -11.58
CA GLY A 196 -7.62 19.23 -11.28
C GLY A 196 -6.26 19.58 -11.91
N LEU A 197 -5.78 18.79 -12.89
CA LEU A 197 -4.52 19.01 -13.59
C LEU A 197 -4.70 19.61 -15.01
N GLY A 198 -5.92 19.89 -15.42
CA GLY A 198 -6.23 20.32 -16.79
C GLY A 198 -5.46 21.55 -17.27
N LEU A 199 -5.08 22.44 -16.34
CA LEU A 199 -4.30 23.64 -16.67
C LEU A 199 -2.90 23.31 -17.22
N PHE A 200 -2.26 22.24 -16.74
CA PHE A 200 -0.97 21.79 -17.28
C PHE A 200 -1.08 21.40 -18.75
N GLY A 201 -2.18 20.77 -19.15
CA GLY A 201 -2.47 20.46 -20.56
C GLY A 201 -2.67 21.72 -21.40
N MET A 202 -3.38 22.73 -20.88
CA MET A 202 -3.60 24.02 -21.58
C MET A 202 -2.29 24.79 -21.82
N TYR A 203 -1.28 24.63 -20.94
CA TYR A 203 0.06 25.23 -21.10
C TYR A 203 1.02 24.36 -21.90
N GLY A 204 0.55 23.28 -22.51
CA GLY A 204 1.38 22.41 -23.37
C GLY A 204 2.41 21.57 -22.59
N LEU A 205 2.15 21.25 -21.32
CA LEU A 205 3.05 20.47 -20.47
C LEU A 205 2.75 18.95 -20.53
N SER A 206 1.80 18.52 -21.35
CA SER A 206 1.45 17.11 -21.52
C SER A 206 1.55 16.70 -22.99
N SER A 207 2.06 15.49 -23.22
CA SER A 207 2.15 14.86 -24.54
C SER A 207 0.76 14.47 -25.10
N ASP A 208 -0.23 14.29 -24.22
CA ASP A 208 -1.62 14.01 -24.57
C ASP A 208 -2.57 14.74 -23.61
N PRO A 209 -2.78 16.07 -23.80
CA PRO A 209 -3.60 16.89 -22.90
C PRO A 209 -5.04 16.40 -22.72
N ALA A 210 -5.60 15.69 -23.69
CA ALA A 210 -6.95 15.14 -23.62
C ALA A 210 -7.04 13.97 -22.62
N ASN A 211 -5.92 13.29 -22.36
CA ASN A 211 -5.80 12.17 -21.45
C ASN A 211 -4.91 12.49 -20.24
N LEU A 212 -4.94 13.73 -19.74
CA LEU A 212 -4.15 14.17 -18.58
C LEU A 212 -4.93 14.09 -17.28
N SER A 213 -6.16 14.59 -17.23
CA SER A 213 -6.92 14.82 -16.00
C SER A 213 -8.44 14.78 -16.28
N ASP A 214 -9.22 14.56 -15.21
CA ASP A 214 -10.69 14.65 -15.22
C ASP A 214 -11.39 13.64 -16.15
N ASN A 215 -10.75 12.52 -16.47
CA ASN A 215 -11.23 11.49 -17.40
C ASN A 215 -11.99 10.33 -16.70
N GLY A 216 -12.31 10.49 -15.40
CA GLY A 216 -12.95 9.46 -14.59
C GLY A 216 -12.06 8.25 -14.39
N ILE A 217 -12.62 7.11 -13.96
CA ILE A 217 -11.84 5.91 -13.62
C ILE A 217 -11.26 5.27 -14.90
N SER A 218 -9.95 4.98 -14.86
CA SER A 218 -9.24 4.10 -15.80
C SER A 218 -8.84 2.82 -15.07
N TYR A 219 -8.95 1.70 -15.76
CA TYR A 219 -8.56 0.38 -15.24
C TYR A 219 -7.25 -0.06 -15.86
N SER A 220 -6.44 -0.75 -15.06
CA SER A 220 -5.22 -1.43 -15.48
C SER A 220 -5.19 -2.80 -14.82
N TYR A 221 -4.70 -3.80 -15.52
CA TYR A 221 -4.56 -5.16 -15.00
C TYR A 221 -3.21 -5.72 -15.40
N GLY A 222 -2.72 -6.65 -14.60
CA GLY A 222 -1.41 -7.25 -14.82
C GLY A 222 -1.09 -8.28 -13.79
N GLY A 223 0.18 -8.49 -13.50
CA GLY A 223 0.59 -9.45 -12.48
C GLY A 223 2.07 -9.68 -12.45
N GLY A 224 2.46 -10.54 -11.52
CA GLY A 224 3.83 -10.94 -11.27
C GLY A 224 3.87 -12.21 -10.43
N ILE A 225 5.00 -12.47 -9.82
CA ILE A 225 5.24 -13.66 -9.01
C ILE A 225 5.79 -13.25 -7.65
N LYS A 226 5.23 -13.82 -6.59
CA LYS A 226 5.81 -13.77 -5.25
C LYS A 226 6.42 -15.15 -4.93
N ALA A 227 7.60 -15.16 -4.30
CA ALA A 227 8.25 -16.38 -3.84
C ALA A 227 8.84 -16.15 -2.44
N GLY A 228 9.05 -17.25 -1.71
CA GLY A 228 9.68 -17.16 -0.41
C GLY A 228 10.17 -18.49 0.13
N ALA A 229 10.94 -18.37 1.21
CA ALA A 229 11.51 -19.48 1.95
C ALA A 229 11.44 -19.21 3.45
N ILE A 230 11.27 -20.26 4.25
CA ILE A 230 11.40 -20.26 5.70
C ILE A 230 12.29 -21.44 6.09
N TRP A 231 13.35 -21.14 6.84
CA TRP A 231 14.28 -22.12 7.35
C TRP A 231 14.23 -22.20 8.90
N SER A 232 13.78 -23.33 9.43
CA SER A 232 13.85 -23.62 10.87
C SER A 232 15.27 -24.05 11.22
N VAL A 233 16.10 -23.08 11.62
CA VAL A 233 17.53 -23.31 11.98
C VAL A 233 17.63 -24.17 13.22
N THR A 234 16.78 -23.88 14.21
CA THR A 234 16.59 -24.66 15.43
C THR A 234 15.08 -24.76 15.72
N PRO A 235 14.64 -25.57 16.70
CA PRO A 235 13.21 -25.62 17.05
C PRO A 235 12.58 -24.28 17.42
N ASN A 236 13.40 -23.33 17.91
CA ASN A 236 12.93 -22.01 18.37
C ASN A 236 13.46 -20.82 17.52
N LEU A 237 14.20 -21.06 16.44
CA LEU A 237 14.73 -20.00 15.58
C LEU A 237 14.39 -20.28 14.11
N ARG A 238 13.68 -19.35 13.47
CA ARG A 238 13.34 -19.38 12.06
C ARG A 238 13.92 -18.16 11.36
N LEU A 239 14.49 -18.37 10.18
CA LEU A 239 14.90 -17.33 9.25
C LEU A 239 14.01 -17.40 8.02
N ALA A 240 13.70 -16.27 7.40
CA ALA A 240 12.91 -16.23 6.21
C ALA A 240 13.39 -15.16 5.22
N VAL A 241 13.09 -15.41 3.95
CA VAL A 241 13.18 -14.44 2.87
C VAL A 241 11.92 -14.55 2.01
N SER A 242 11.42 -13.42 1.55
CA SER A 242 10.30 -13.34 0.61
C SER A 242 10.55 -12.19 -0.35
N GLY A 243 10.01 -12.29 -1.56
CA GLY A 243 10.10 -11.20 -2.53
C GLY A 243 9.05 -11.34 -3.61
N SER A 244 8.78 -10.23 -4.28
CA SER A 244 7.93 -10.18 -5.46
C SER A 244 8.68 -9.54 -6.62
N THR A 245 8.45 -10.04 -7.83
CA THR A 245 8.80 -9.30 -9.04
C THR A 245 8.00 -7.98 -9.08
N PRO A 246 8.36 -7.02 -9.94
CA PRO A 246 7.40 -6.00 -10.31
C PRO A 246 6.08 -6.65 -10.75
N MET A 247 4.95 -6.00 -10.46
CA MET A 247 3.71 -6.37 -11.11
C MET A 247 3.62 -5.54 -12.40
N TRP A 248 3.84 -6.20 -13.54
CA TRP A 248 3.76 -5.57 -14.85
C TRP A 248 2.30 -5.32 -15.21
N MET A 249 1.98 -4.07 -15.45
CA MET A 249 0.60 -3.60 -15.60
C MET A 249 0.32 -3.08 -17.02
N THR A 250 -0.91 -3.21 -17.48
CA THR A 250 -1.36 -2.48 -18.67
C THR A 250 -1.41 -0.98 -18.40
N LYS A 251 -1.25 -0.16 -19.43
CA LYS A 251 -1.27 1.30 -19.30
C LYS A 251 -2.67 1.84 -18.99
N PHE A 252 -2.75 2.88 -18.16
CA PHE A 252 -3.97 3.63 -17.91
C PHE A 252 -4.35 4.47 -19.14
N SER A 253 -5.22 3.94 -19.98
CA SER A 253 -5.57 4.55 -21.28
C SER A 253 -6.11 5.98 -21.19
N LYS A 254 -6.83 6.32 -20.11
CA LYS A 254 -7.39 7.65 -19.86
C LYS A 254 -6.38 8.64 -19.24
N TYR A 255 -5.17 8.18 -18.90
CA TYR A 255 -4.12 8.98 -18.26
C TYR A 255 -2.78 8.85 -18.98
N LYS A 256 -2.83 8.67 -20.31
CA LYS A 256 -1.64 8.62 -21.18
C LYS A 256 -0.82 9.91 -21.15
N GLY A 257 -1.46 11.03 -20.94
CA GLY A 257 -0.84 12.33 -20.85
C GLY A 257 -0.41 12.72 -19.45
N LEU A 258 -0.56 11.81 -18.44
CA LEU A 258 -0.15 12.06 -17.07
C LEU A 258 1.08 11.24 -16.69
N PHE A 259 0.99 9.92 -16.78
CA PHE A 259 2.03 9.01 -16.34
C PHE A 259 3.09 8.78 -17.43
N ALA A 260 4.34 8.69 -17.04
CA ALA A 260 5.47 8.35 -17.90
C ALA A 260 5.18 7.08 -18.72
N GLY A 261 5.84 6.94 -19.87
CA GLY A 261 5.61 5.82 -20.76
C GLY A 261 4.19 5.75 -21.35
N GLY A 262 3.47 6.88 -21.47
CA GLY A 262 2.12 6.92 -22.02
C GLY A 262 1.06 6.22 -21.17
N GLY A 263 1.08 6.44 -19.85
CA GLY A 263 0.12 5.88 -18.90
C GLY A 263 0.62 4.64 -18.14
N ALA A 264 1.92 4.35 -18.15
CA ALA A 264 2.48 3.21 -17.44
C ALA A 264 2.50 3.47 -15.93
N PHE A 265 2.08 2.47 -15.15
CA PHE A 265 2.14 2.51 -13.69
C PHE A 265 2.26 1.07 -13.16
N ASP A 266 3.45 0.51 -13.28
CA ASP A 266 3.78 -0.79 -12.70
C ASP A 266 3.84 -0.69 -11.17
N ILE A 267 3.73 -1.84 -10.49
CA ILE A 267 3.88 -1.87 -9.03
C ILE A 267 5.27 -2.38 -8.70
N PRO A 268 6.02 -1.70 -7.82
CA PRO A 268 7.40 -2.03 -7.50
C PRO A 268 7.60 -3.47 -7.05
N ALA A 269 8.77 -4.02 -7.36
CA ALA A 269 9.28 -5.22 -6.72
C ALA A 269 9.50 -4.99 -5.22
N THR A 270 9.51 -6.08 -4.45
CA THR A 270 9.85 -6.04 -3.02
C THR A 270 10.77 -7.20 -2.67
N VAL A 271 11.61 -7.01 -1.67
CA VAL A 271 12.34 -8.07 -0.99
C VAL A 271 12.26 -7.88 0.51
N THR A 272 12.04 -8.96 1.24
CA THR A 272 11.95 -8.94 2.71
C THR A 272 12.79 -10.08 3.27
N ALA A 273 13.57 -9.81 4.31
CA ALA A 273 14.29 -10.80 5.10
C ALA A 273 13.86 -10.68 6.57
N GLY A 274 13.69 -11.79 7.26
CA GLY A 274 13.19 -11.75 8.62
C GLY A 274 13.65 -12.91 9.49
N VAL A 275 13.50 -12.69 10.78
CA VAL A 275 13.81 -13.66 11.84
C VAL A 275 12.66 -13.74 12.83
N ALA A 276 12.34 -14.95 13.27
CA ALA A 276 11.43 -15.22 14.38
C ALA A 276 12.12 -16.11 15.41
N PHE A 277 12.06 -15.71 16.67
CA PHE A 277 12.68 -16.39 17.80
C PHE A 277 11.65 -16.64 18.90
N ASP A 278 11.39 -17.90 19.20
CA ASP A 278 10.55 -18.29 20.33
C ASP A 278 11.37 -18.21 21.61
N ALA A 279 11.28 -17.04 22.27
CA ALA A 279 12.01 -16.76 23.51
C ALA A 279 11.51 -17.64 24.66
N THR A 280 10.22 -17.99 24.65
CA THR A 280 9.58 -18.99 25.50
C THR A 280 8.53 -19.74 24.65
N PRO A 281 7.91 -20.83 25.15
CA PRO A 281 6.81 -21.49 24.45
C PRO A 281 5.61 -20.57 24.11
N ASP A 282 5.48 -19.45 24.86
CA ASP A 282 4.35 -18.53 24.74
C ASP A 282 4.72 -17.18 24.13
N VAL A 283 6.01 -16.86 23.95
CA VAL A 283 6.49 -15.55 23.47
C VAL A 283 7.38 -15.72 22.25
N THR A 284 6.95 -15.18 21.12
CA THR A 284 7.74 -15.09 19.89
C THR A 284 8.12 -13.64 19.61
N LEU A 285 9.40 -13.40 19.40
CA LEU A 285 10.00 -12.13 19.00
C LEU A 285 10.33 -12.19 17.50
N MET A 286 10.08 -11.11 16.79
CA MET A 286 10.26 -11.05 15.35
C MET A 286 10.91 -9.73 14.93
N VAL A 287 11.76 -9.78 13.90
CA VAL A 287 12.34 -8.61 13.25
C VAL A 287 12.40 -8.89 11.75
N ASP A 288 11.91 -7.95 10.95
CA ASP A 288 11.96 -8.02 9.49
C ASP A 288 12.61 -6.74 8.92
N TYR A 289 13.28 -6.89 7.78
CA TYR A 289 13.71 -5.80 6.91
C TYR A 289 13.07 -5.98 5.55
N LYS A 290 12.42 -4.93 5.05
CA LYS A 290 11.79 -4.90 3.72
C LYS A 290 12.37 -3.76 2.90
N HIS A 291 12.65 -4.03 1.63
CA HIS A 291 13.02 -3.04 0.63
C HIS A 291 11.97 -3.01 -0.49
N ILE A 292 11.51 -1.81 -0.85
CA ILE A 292 10.52 -1.56 -1.90
C ILE A 292 11.20 -0.73 -2.98
N PHE A 293 11.28 -1.28 -4.21
CA PHE A 293 12.00 -0.70 -5.33
C PHE A 293 11.15 0.35 -6.09
N TYR A 294 10.78 1.45 -5.43
CA TYR A 294 10.02 2.53 -6.08
C TYR A 294 10.77 3.17 -7.24
N GLY A 295 12.11 3.23 -7.18
CA GLY A 295 12.98 3.72 -8.24
C GLY A 295 12.89 2.95 -9.56
N GLY A 296 12.31 1.74 -9.53
CA GLY A 296 12.05 0.93 -10.72
C GLY A 296 10.77 1.31 -11.48
N VAL A 297 10.00 2.31 -11.04
CA VAL A 297 8.72 2.72 -11.66
C VAL A 297 8.79 4.20 -12.02
N GLU A 298 9.04 4.52 -13.28
CA GLU A 298 9.29 5.88 -13.79
C GLU A 298 8.18 6.89 -13.39
N SER A 299 6.92 6.51 -13.50
CA SER A 299 5.80 7.36 -13.07
C SER A 299 5.79 7.71 -11.58
N VAL A 300 6.52 6.95 -10.76
CA VAL A 300 6.69 7.19 -9.33
C VAL A 300 8.03 7.87 -9.03
N SER A 301 9.12 7.43 -9.66
CA SER A 301 10.48 7.84 -9.31
C SER A 301 11.01 9.04 -10.10
N ASN A 302 10.49 9.31 -11.32
CA ASN A 302 10.97 10.46 -12.08
C ASN A 302 10.69 11.76 -11.32
N PRO A 303 11.66 12.69 -11.21
CA PRO A 303 11.45 13.95 -10.52
C PRO A 303 10.47 14.86 -11.28
N MET A 304 9.76 15.71 -10.55
CA MET A 304 8.86 16.73 -11.13
C MET A 304 9.61 17.72 -12.06
N THR A 305 10.89 17.90 -11.82
CA THR A 305 11.76 18.81 -12.59
C THR A 305 12.25 18.24 -13.92
N ASN A 306 11.89 16.98 -14.24
CA ASN A 306 12.24 16.39 -15.54
C ASN A 306 11.68 17.30 -16.66
N PRO A 307 12.52 17.67 -17.66
CA PRO A 307 12.15 18.67 -18.67
C PRO A 307 11.15 18.15 -19.71
N ASP A 308 10.89 16.85 -19.73
CA ASP A 308 9.95 16.24 -20.67
C ASP A 308 8.48 16.52 -20.32
N PHE A 309 7.58 16.24 -21.25
CA PHE A 309 6.15 16.41 -21.03
C PHE A 309 5.58 15.30 -20.16
N PHE A 310 4.61 15.60 -19.33
CA PHE A 310 3.78 14.57 -18.70
C PHE A 310 3.28 13.59 -19.77
N GLY A 311 3.35 12.29 -19.49
CA GLY A 311 2.93 11.24 -20.40
C GLY A 311 3.97 10.83 -21.44
N SER A 312 5.10 11.53 -21.61
CA SER A 312 6.22 11.05 -22.42
C SER A 312 6.98 9.92 -21.73
N ASP A 313 7.86 9.23 -22.42
CA ASP A 313 8.58 8.08 -21.86
C ASP A 313 9.38 8.47 -20.62
N ASP A 314 10.14 9.56 -20.67
CA ASP A 314 10.89 10.12 -19.54
C ASP A 314 10.13 11.26 -18.82
N GLY A 315 8.79 11.27 -18.87
CA GLY A 315 7.96 12.36 -18.31
C GLY A 315 8.07 12.47 -16.78
N PRO A 316 7.68 13.65 -16.21
CA PRO A 316 7.65 13.86 -14.77
C PRO A 316 6.83 12.82 -14.01
N GLY A 317 7.30 12.45 -12.81
CA GLY A 317 6.65 11.58 -11.86
C GLY A 317 6.56 12.24 -10.47
N PHE A 318 6.54 11.44 -9.40
CA PHE A 318 6.44 11.91 -8.03
C PHE A 318 7.81 12.12 -7.36
N GLY A 319 8.93 11.73 -7.99
CA GLY A 319 10.28 11.87 -7.43
C GLY A 319 10.55 10.94 -6.23
N TRP A 320 9.84 9.81 -6.11
CA TRP A 320 10.01 8.92 -4.96
C TRP A 320 11.27 8.07 -5.08
N HIS A 321 12.00 7.99 -3.98
CA HIS A 321 13.09 7.05 -3.78
C HIS A 321 12.60 5.68 -3.26
N ASP A 322 13.49 4.71 -3.29
CA ASP A 322 13.25 3.39 -2.69
C ASP A 322 12.98 3.52 -1.18
N VAL A 323 12.13 2.62 -0.68
CA VAL A 323 11.75 2.59 0.73
C VAL A 323 12.33 1.37 1.42
N ASP A 324 13.05 1.64 2.51
CA ASP A 324 13.57 0.67 3.44
C ASP A 324 12.74 0.67 4.71
N VAL A 325 12.23 -0.49 5.10
CA VAL A 325 11.43 -0.68 6.31
C VAL A 325 12.13 -1.62 7.26
N ILE A 326 12.29 -1.22 8.50
CA ILE A 326 12.70 -2.10 9.60
C ILE A 326 11.51 -2.23 10.53
N SER A 327 11.10 -3.45 10.81
CA SER A 327 9.97 -3.72 11.71
C SER A 327 10.33 -4.75 12.77
N ALA A 328 9.72 -4.61 13.96
CA ALA A 328 9.86 -5.53 15.08
C ALA A 328 8.49 -5.82 15.68
N GLY A 329 8.28 -7.05 16.10
CA GLY A 329 7.01 -7.49 16.67
C GLY A 329 7.17 -8.52 17.77
N VAL A 330 6.17 -8.59 18.64
CA VAL A 330 6.03 -9.60 19.68
C VAL A 330 4.64 -10.20 19.62
N ALA A 331 4.57 -11.53 19.64
CA ALA A 331 3.35 -12.28 19.83
C ALA A 331 3.43 -13.02 21.17
N TRP A 332 2.41 -12.85 22.01
CA TRP A 332 2.35 -13.43 23.35
C TRP A 332 1.06 -14.22 23.54
N LYS A 333 1.17 -15.53 23.64
CA LYS A 333 0.07 -16.45 23.96
C LYS A 333 -0.19 -16.37 25.46
N LEU A 334 -1.11 -15.51 25.88
CA LEU A 334 -1.51 -15.37 27.29
C LEU A 334 -2.22 -16.59 27.84
N THR A 335 -3.05 -17.22 27.01
CA THR A 335 -3.75 -18.47 27.29
C THR A 335 -3.82 -19.32 26.00
N THR A 336 -4.39 -20.49 26.08
CA THR A 336 -4.67 -21.34 24.88
C THR A 336 -5.64 -20.70 23.91
N GLU A 337 -6.44 -19.72 24.38
CA GLU A 337 -7.49 -19.06 23.60
C GLU A 337 -7.16 -17.61 23.25
N PHE A 338 -6.18 -16.99 23.92
CA PHE A 338 -5.93 -15.56 23.78
C PHE A 338 -4.47 -15.23 23.50
N THR A 339 -4.21 -14.59 22.36
CA THR A 339 -2.89 -14.12 21.95
C THR A 339 -2.89 -12.60 21.81
N LEU A 340 -1.96 -11.93 22.45
CA LEU A 340 -1.68 -10.50 22.25
C LEU A 340 -0.53 -10.31 21.28
N ARG A 341 -0.57 -9.19 20.54
CA ARG A 341 0.50 -8.78 19.63
C ARG A 341 0.76 -7.29 19.78
N ALA A 342 2.01 -6.91 19.61
CA ALA A 342 2.41 -5.52 19.43
C ALA A 342 3.53 -5.46 18.41
N GLY A 343 3.57 -4.37 17.63
CA GLY A 343 4.56 -4.17 16.59
C GLY A 343 4.94 -2.70 16.43
N TYR A 344 6.11 -2.50 15.90
CA TYR A 344 6.65 -1.21 15.49
C TYR A 344 7.35 -1.37 14.15
N ALA A 345 7.12 -0.43 13.22
CA ALA A 345 7.88 -0.34 11.99
C ALA A 345 8.35 1.10 11.76
N HIS A 346 9.53 1.23 11.19
CA HIS A 346 10.10 2.49 10.75
C HIS A 346 10.55 2.38 9.29
N ASN A 347 10.20 3.37 8.48
CA ASN A 347 10.69 3.49 7.11
C ASN A 347 11.24 4.90 6.85
N ASN A 348 12.19 5.00 5.89
CA ASN A 348 12.58 6.29 5.36
C ASN A 348 11.42 6.94 4.60
N ASN A 349 11.43 8.26 4.54
CA ASN A 349 10.50 9.01 3.69
C ASN A 349 10.98 8.97 2.23
N PRO A 350 10.12 8.58 1.25
CA PRO A 350 10.52 8.53 -0.17
C PRO A 350 10.56 9.90 -0.86
N ILE A 351 10.04 10.96 -0.26
CA ILE A 351 9.79 12.27 -0.90
C ILE A 351 10.85 13.26 -0.46
N ASP A 352 11.61 13.80 -1.40
CA ASP A 352 12.58 14.86 -1.15
C ASP A 352 11.92 16.25 -1.08
N ALA A 353 12.66 17.21 -0.53
CA ALA A 353 12.22 18.60 -0.39
C ALA A 353 11.92 19.28 -1.75
N ASP A 354 12.57 18.84 -2.82
CA ASP A 354 12.37 19.40 -4.16
C ASP A 354 11.13 18.85 -4.87
N ASP A 355 10.55 17.75 -4.38
CA ASP A 355 9.38 17.09 -4.98
C ASP A 355 8.08 17.30 -4.21
N VAL A 356 8.08 18.13 -3.16
CA VAL A 356 6.89 18.36 -2.30
C VAL A 356 5.69 18.89 -3.07
N THR A 357 5.88 19.66 -4.14
CA THR A 357 4.77 20.31 -4.86
C THR A 357 3.85 19.30 -5.55
N ILE A 358 4.38 18.36 -6.32
CA ILE A 358 3.58 17.33 -6.98
C ILE A 358 3.03 16.32 -5.96
N ASN A 359 3.77 16.08 -4.89
CA ASN A 359 3.40 15.16 -3.82
C ASN A 359 2.27 15.66 -2.91
N ILE A 360 1.75 16.88 -3.12
CA ILE A 360 0.42 17.27 -2.60
C ILE A 360 -0.63 16.22 -3.02
N MET A 361 -0.54 15.67 -4.23
CA MET A 361 -1.46 14.64 -4.73
C MET A 361 -1.24 13.27 -4.08
N ALA A 362 -0.02 12.95 -3.67
CA ALA A 362 0.36 11.65 -3.10
C ALA A 362 1.32 11.80 -1.90
N PRO A 363 0.91 12.41 -0.78
CA PRO A 363 1.80 12.74 0.33
C PRO A 363 2.15 11.52 1.20
N GLY A 364 2.93 10.57 0.67
CA GLY A 364 3.38 9.36 1.36
C GLY A 364 4.55 9.62 2.31
N VAL A 365 4.43 10.60 3.23
CA VAL A 365 5.54 11.12 4.05
C VAL A 365 5.73 10.43 5.39
N VAL A 366 4.85 9.53 5.81
CA VAL A 366 4.89 8.90 7.15
C VAL A 366 6.06 7.93 7.29
N THR A 367 6.58 7.79 8.52
CA THR A 367 7.79 7.01 8.80
C THR A 367 7.64 6.02 9.94
N ASP A 368 6.82 6.30 10.95
CA ASP A 368 6.73 5.51 12.18
C ASP A 368 5.35 4.87 12.34
N HIS A 369 5.30 3.57 12.61
CA HIS A 369 4.07 2.79 12.70
C HIS A 369 4.04 2.03 14.02
N PHE A 370 3.05 2.28 14.85
CA PHE A 370 2.82 1.58 16.12
C PHE A 370 1.57 0.75 16.01
N SER A 371 1.63 -0.50 16.39
CA SER A 371 0.48 -1.39 16.31
C SER A 371 0.32 -2.26 17.54
N ALA A 372 -0.93 -2.65 17.79
CA ALA A 372 -1.28 -3.66 18.76
C ALA A 372 -2.55 -4.39 18.32
N GLY A 373 -2.74 -5.59 18.84
CA GLY A 373 -3.94 -6.37 18.54
C GLY A 373 -4.02 -7.66 19.32
N PHE A 374 -5.06 -8.40 19.08
CA PHE A 374 -5.26 -9.70 19.72
C PHE A 374 -5.98 -10.69 18.80
N SER A 375 -5.82 -11.97 19.12
CA SER A 375 -6.66 -13.06 18.64
C SER A 375 -7.37 -13.69 19.81
N HIS A 376 -8.66 -13.96 19.64
CA HIS A 376 -9.46 -14.68 20.61
C HIS A 376 -10.14 -15.89 19.96
N LYS A 377 -9.75 -17.08 20.39
CA LYS A 377 -10.31 -18.35 19.95
C LYS A 377 -11.68 -18.54 20.64
N LEU A 378 -12.75 -18.42 19.86
CA LEU A 378 -14.13 -18.55 20.36
C LEU A 378 -14.56 -20.01 20.54
N THR A 379 -14.09 -20.87 19.63
CA THR A 379 -14.32 -22.31 19.61
C THR A 379 -13.07 -23.01 19.10
N GLU A 380 -13.06 -24.35 19.03
CA GLU A 380 -11.96 -25.10 18.42
C GLU A 380 -11.73 -24.72 16.95
N HIS A 381 -12.74 -24.23 16.26
CA HIS A 381 -12.71 -23.90 14.82
C HIS A 381 -12.75 -22.40 14.54
N SER A 382 -13.07 -21.55 15.48
CA SER A 382 -13.38 -20.13 15.20
C SER A 382 -12.51 -19.20 16.02
N THR A 383 -11.87 -18.24 15.36
CA THR A 383 -11.06 -17.20 15.97
C THR A 383 -11.47 -15.82 15.46
N ILE A 384 -11.59 -14.84 16.36
CA ILE A 384 -11.73 -13.43 16.02
C ILE A 384 -10.38 -12.75 16.25
N ASP A 385 -9.97 -11.92 15.29
CA ASP A 385 -8.77 -11.13 15.35
C ASP A 385 -9.09 -9.64 15.31
N PHE A 386 -8.32 -8.85 16.03
CA PHE A 386 -8.41 -7.40 16.02
C PHE A 386 -7.02 -6.78 15.97
N ALA A 387 -6.88 -5.70 15.21
CA ALA A 387 -5.68 -4.87 15.20
C ALA A 387 -6.03 -3.39 15.14
N ALA A 388 -5.20 -2.59 15.80
CA ALA A 388 -5.16 -1.15 15.67
C ALA A 388 -3.73 -0.73 15.31
N LEU A 389 -3.61 0.11 14.29
CA LEU A 389 -2.34 0.70 13.88
C LEU A 389 -2.48 2.21 13.93
N TYR A 390 -1.50 2.87 14.53
CA TYR A 390 -1.39 4.31 14.66
C TYR A 390 -0.09 4.79 14.05
N VAL A 391 -0.18 5.81 13.20
CA VAL A 391 0.93 6.46 12.52
C VAL A 391 0.90 7.94 12.88
N PRO A 392 1.87 8.44 13.67
CA PRO A 392 1.94 9.85 14.05
C PRO A 392 2.07 10.75 12.83
N GLU A 393 1.66 12.01 12.99
CA GLU A 393 1.86 12.99 11.94
C GLU A 393 3.35 13.18 11.66
N HIS A 394 3.72 13.04 10.40
CA HIS A 394 5.02 13.38 9.89
C HIS A 394 4.89 14.43 8.78
N SER A 395 5.90 15.27 8.60
CA SER A 395 5.87 16.37 7.65
C SER A 395 7.21 16.50 6.92
N VAL A 396 7.12 16.81 5.63
CA VAL A 396 8.26 17.17 4.78
C VAL A 396 8.00 18.55 4.18
N SER A 397 9.01 19.39 4.16
CA SER A 397 8.90 20.75 3.65
C SER A 397 9.99 21.04 2.63
N GLY A 398 9.62 21.79 1.60
CA GLY A 398 10.54 22.23 0.56
C GLY A 398 10.03 23.48 -0.14
N ILE A 399 10.76 23.94 -1.12
CA ILE A 399 10.34 25.09 -1.94
C ILE A 399 9.26 24.67 -2.93
N GLU A 400 8.43 25.64 -3.36
CA GLU A 400 7.48 25.39 -4.44
C GLU A 400 8.23 25.18 -5.77
N VAL A 401 8.08 24.02 -6.37
CA VAL A 401 8.61 23.68 -7.70
C VAL A 401 7.45 23.42 -8.64
N THR A 402 7.42 24.11 -9.76
CA THR A 402 6.43 23.93 -10.83
C THR A 402 7.16 23.69 -12.16
N PRO A 403 6.48 23.23 -13.21
CA PRO A 403 7.07 23.13 -14.54
C PRO A 403 7.61 24.45 -15.09
N PHE A 404 7.25 25.60 -14.47
CA PHE A 404 7.74 26.94 -14.82
C PHE A 404 8.97 27.38 -14.00
N GLY A 405 9.44 26.53 -13.10
CA GLY A 405 10.62 26.75 -12.27
C GLY A 405 10.34 26.70 -10.76
N ALA A 406 11.38 26.94 -9.99
CA ALA A 406 11.34 26.96 -8.53
C ALA A 406 11.06 28.36 -7.97
N ASN A 407 10.24 28.43 -6.93
CA ASN A 407 10.01 29.66 -6.17
C ASN A 407 10.63 29.55 -4.77
N PRO A 408 11.86 30.04 -4.56
CA PRO A 408 12.56 29.91 -3.27
C PRO A 408 11.93 30.74 -2.13
N ASN A 409 11.02 31.65 -2.45
CA ASN A 409 10.33 32.46 -1.47
C ASN A 409 9.05 31.85 -0.94
N ARG A 410 8.70 30.67 -1.44
CA ARG A 410 7.51 29.93 -1.03
C ARG A 410 7.87 28.53 -0.55
N THR A 411 7.39 28.21 0.64
CA THR A 411 7.56 26.87 1.23
C THR A 411 6.25 26.09 1.15
N ILE A 412 6.33 24.84 0.71
CA ILE A 412 5.27 23.85 0.76
C ILE A 412 5.63 22.84 1.84
N SER A 413 4.73 22.58 2.77
CA SER A 413 4.86 21.54 3.79
C SER A 413 3.74 20.50 3.59
N LEU A 414 4.11 19.26 3.35
CA LEU A 414 3.22 18.12 3.30
C LEU A 414 3.12 17.51 4.70
N SER A 415 1.92 17.13 5.13
CA SER A 415 1.73 16.46 6.42
C SER A 415 0.74 15.32 6.27
N MET A 416 1.03 14.20 6.94
CA MET A 416 0.15 13.04 6.98
C MET A 416 0.22 12.34 8.33
N SER A 417 -0.93 11.85 8.81
CA SER A 417 -1.06 10.91 9.92
C SER A 417 -2.10 9.86 9.57
N GLN A 418 -2.11 8.71 10.26
CA GLN A 418 -2.99 7.61 9.89
C GLN A 418 -3.48 6.83 11.12
N MET A 419 -4.65 6.22 10.97
CA MET A 419 -5.13 5.12 11.81
C MET A 419 -5.67 4.00 10.94
N ASP A 420 -5.51 2.76 11.38
CA ASP A 420 -6.14 1.58 10.76
C ASP A 420 -6.72 0.69 11.87
N PHE A 421 -7.97 0.31 11.72
CA PHE A 421 -8.63 -0.66 12.59
C PHE A 421 -9.05 -1.84 11.74
N THR A 422 -8.55 -3.03 12.07
CA THR A 422 -8.83 -4.25 11.32
C THR A 422 -9.51 -5.27 12.21
N ILE A 423 -10.57 -5.88 11.68
CA ILE A 423 -11.24 -7.02 12.28
C ILE A 423 -11.14 -8.18 11.31
N GLY A 424 -10.74 -9.34 11.84
CA GLY A 424 -10.63 -10.60 11.11
C GLY A 424 -11.48 -11.70 11.76
N TYR A 425 -11.89 -12.65 10.96
CA TYR A 425 -12.50 -13.90 11.40
C TYR A 425 -11.86 -15.06 10.66
N ARG A 426 -11.39 -16.06 11.39
CA ARG A 426 -10.79 -17.29 10.86
C ARG A 426 -11.62 -18.50 11.26
N TYR A 427 -11.84 -19.39 10.30
CA TYR A 427 -12.51 -20.66 10.51
C TYR A 427 -11.59 -21.79 10.07
N GLN A 428 -11.23 -22.66 11.00
CA GLN A 428 -10.44 -23.86 10.78
C GLN A 428 -11.37 -25.07 10.61
N PHE A 429 -11.15 -25.85 9.55
CA PHE A 429 -11.99 -27.01 9.18
C PHE A 429 -11.60 -28.30 9.89
#